data_ef908f1bcb7859cd20a5af91cb7b57fb
#
_entry.id   ef908f1bcb7859cd20a5af91cb7b57fb
#
_cell.length_a   1.000
_cell.length_b   1.000
_cell.length_c   1.000
_cell.angle_alpha   90.00
_cell.angle_beta   90.00
_cell.angle_gamma   90.00
#
_symmetry.space_group_name_H-M   'P 1'
#
loop_
_entity.id
_entity.type
_entity.pdbx_description
1 polymer ?
#
loop_
_entity_poly.entity_id
_entity_poly.type
_entity_poly.pdbx_seq_one_letter_code
_entity_poly.pdbx_strand_id
1 'polypeptide(L)'
;MFNLWHDLPAGMHVPDCVTAVIEIPSGSRNKYELDKVSGMLKLDRVLFSAVHYPGDYGFIPRTLHEDGDPLDVLVLVKEQTFPGCQIDVRPIGVLKMLDLGEPDDKILGVPLHDPFQSEHFDIADISQHMLKEVEHFFRTYKDLEGKRVEIIGWGKSDEASQIVLESVARYESAYGTKHELKERKERRKTIQDTAS
;
A
#
# COMPACT_ATOMS: atom_id res chain seq x y z
N MET A 1 9.97 -9.26 -17.39
CA MET A 1 8.52 -9.20 -17.06
C MET A 1 8.35 -8.02 -16.13
N PHE A 2 7.39 -7.15 -16.35
CA PHE A 2 7.11 -5.99 -15.51
C PHE A 2 6.55 -6.43 -14.16
N ASN A 3 7.05 -5.84 -13.07
CA ASN A 3 6.64 -6.16 -11.71
C ASN A 3 6.17 -4.89 -11.01
N LEU A 4 4.93 -4.87 -10.55
CA LEU A 4 4.31 -3.70 -9.92
C LEU A 4 5.04 -3.23 -8.65
N TRP A 5 5.68 -4.12 -7.91
CA TRP A 5 6.46 -3.78 -6.73
C TRP A 5 7.81 -3.14 -7.06
N HIS A 6 8.52 -3.74 -8.05
CA HIS A 6 9.92 -3.40 -8.28
C HIS A 6 10.13 -2.38 -9.40
N ASP A 7 9.24 -2.33 -10.40
CA ASP A 7 9.45 -1.52 -11.61
C ASP A 7 8.73 -0.16 -11.55
N LEU A 8 7.76 0.03 -10.64
CA LEU A 8 7.13 1.33 -10.39
C LEU A 8 7.90 2.14 -9.34
N PRO A 9 7.90 3.48 -9.41
CA PRO A 9 8.46 4.33 -8.36
C PRO A 9 7.58 4.34 -7.11
N ALA A 10 8.17 4.54 -5.94
CA ALA A 10 7.44 4.70 -4.67
C ALA A 10 6.55 5.95 -4.64
N GLY A 11 6.83 6.94 -5.48
CA GLY A 11 6.11 8.20 -5.61
C GLY A 11 6.97 9.28 -6.21
N MET A 12 6.35 10.41 -6.59
CA MET A 12 7.06 11.56 -7.17
C MET A 12 7.78 12.40 -6.12
N HIS A 13 7.22 12.49 -4.90
CA HIS A 13 7.73 13.33 -3.80
C HIS A 13 7.57 12.60 -2.47
N VAL A 14 8.25 11.45 -2.32
CA VAL A 14 8.23 10.65 -1.08
C VAL A 14 8.87 11.44 0.07
N PRO A 15 8.24 11.52 1.26
CA PRO A 15 7.03 10.83 1.69
C PRO A 15 5.71 11.60 1.43
N ASP A 16 5.73 12.84 0.96
CA ASP A 16 4.55 13.71 0.88
C ASP A 16 3.55 13.27 -0.20
N CYS A 17 4.05 12.62 -1.25
CA CYS A 17 3.25 12.02 -2.32
C CYS A 17 3.86 10.66 -2.69
N VAL A 18 3.11 9.61 -2.43
CA VAL A 18 3.46 8.22 -2.75
C VAL A 18 2.56 7.68 -3.84
N THR A 19 3.04 6.68 -4.58
CA THR A 19 2.22 5.90 -5.50
C THR A 19 1.60 4.72 -4.73
N ALA A 20 0.28 4.60 -4.75
CA ALA A 20 -0.42 3.40 -4.32
C ALA A 20 -0.79 2.54 -5.53
N VAL A 21 -0.48 1.26 -5.51
CA VAL A 21 -1.00 0.26 -6.46
C VAL A 21 -2.14 -0.46 -5.77
N ILE A 22 -3.34 -0.30 -6.29
CA ILE A 22 -4.54 -0.87 -5.68
C ILE A 22 -4.65 -2.34 -6.03
N GLU A 23 -4.77 -3.18 -5.02
CA GLU A 23 -5.07 -4.61 -5.15
C GLU A 23 -6.56 -4.84 -4.98
N ILE A 24 -7.18 -4.19 -4.00
CA ILE A 24 -8.55 -4.46 -3.55
C ILE A 24 -9.33 -3.16 -3.54
N PRO A 25 -10.34 -3.01 -4.40
CA PRO A 25 -11.20 -1.81 -4.40
C PRO A 25 -12.09 -1.76 -3.16
N SER A 26 -12.44 -0.56 -2.73
CA SER A 26 -13.41 -0.30 -1.67
C SER A 26 -14.71 -1.09 -1.88
N GLY A 27 -15.29 -1.61 -0.81
CA GLY A 27 -16.51 -2.41 -0.89
C GLY A 27 -16.31 -3.86 -1.36
N SER A 28 -15.08 -4.28 -1.68
CA SER A 28 -14.79 -5.67 -2.07
C SER A 28 -14.70 -6.60 -0.86
N ARG A 29 -15.06 -7.85 -1.07
CA ARG A 29 -14.75 -8.99 -0.20
C ARG A 29 -13.68 -9.90 -0.80
N ASN A 30 -13.35 -9.71 -2.08
CA ASN A 30 -12.28 -10.45 -2.71
C ASN A 30 -10.94 -9.87 -2.25
N LYS A 31 -10.10 -10.69 -1.62
CA LYS A 31 -8.73 -10.34 -1.28
C LYS A 31 -7.85 -10.74 -2.45
N TYR A 32 -7.32 -9.74 -3.14
CA TYR A 32 -6.28 -9.91 -4.14
C TYR A 32 -4.92 -9.57 -3.52
N GLU A 33 -3.88 -10.21 -4.01
CA GLU A 33 -2.50 -9.98 -3.59
C GLU A 33 -1.59 -9.98 -4.82
N LEU A 34 -0.52 -9.22 -4.75
CA LEU A 34 0.55 -9.29 -5.73
C LEU A 34 1.28 -10.64 -5.61
N ASP A 35 1.19 -11.46 -6.64
CA ASP A 35 2.07 -12.63 -6.77
C ASP A 35 3.49 -12.14 -7.09
N LYS A 36 4.38 -12.22 -6.10
CA LYS A 36 5.76 -11.74 -6.20
C LYS A 36 6.57 -12.45 -7.29
N VAL A 37 6.17 -13.64 -7.70
CA VAL A 37 6.86 -14.44 -8.73
C VAL A 37 6.46 -13.98 -10.13
N SER A 38 5.15 -13.88 -10.39
CA SER A 38 4.62 -13.48 -11.69
C SER A 38 4.54 -11.97 -11.88
N GLY A 39 4.52 -11.17 -10.78
CA GLY A 39 4.28 -9.73 -10.80
C GLY A 39 2.84 -9.34 -11.14
N MET A 40 1.91 -10.30 -11.12
CA MET A 40 0.49 -10.10 -11.43
C MET A 40 -0.35 -10.13 -10.15
N LEU A 41 -1.51 -9.47 -10.20
CA LEU A 41 -2.49 -9.60 -9.12
C LEU A 41 -3.21 -10.95 -9.22
N LYS A 42 -3.35 -11.61 -8.09
CA LYS A 42 -3.99 -12.92 -7.96
C LYS A 42 -5.07 -12.86 -6.88
N LEU A 43 -6.22 -13.48 -7.13
CA LEU A 43 -7.20 -13.71 -6.08
C LEU A 43 -6.61 -14.69 -5.05
N ASP A 44 -6.34 -14.21 -3.85
CA ASP A 44 -5.94 -15.04 -2.72
C ASP A 44 -7.16 -15.79 -2.16
N ARG A 45 -8.15 -15.05 -1.70
CA ARG A 45 -9.40 -15.61 -1.18
C ARG A 45 -10.55 -14.59 -1.17
N VAL A 46 -11.74 -15.07 -0.92
CA VAL A 46 -12.89 -14.26 -0.49
C VAL A 46 -12.85 -14.18 1.03
N LEU A 47 -13.03 -12.98 1.62
CA LEU A 47 -13.09 -12.83 3.07
C LEU A 47 -14.18 -13.75 3.66
N PHE A 48 -13.84 -14.47 4.73
CA PHE A 48 -14.76 -15.37 5.41
C PHE A 48 -15.85 -14.60 6.17
N SER A 49 -15.49 -13.42 6.68
CA SER A 49 -16.42 -12.48 7.30
C SER A 49 -17.25 -11.73 6.27
N ALA A 50 -18.41 -11.20 6.67
CA ALA A 50 -19.27 -10.37 5.82
C ALA A 50 -18.81 -8.91 5.71
N VAL A 51 -17.65 -8.56 6.28
CA VAL A 51 -17.08 -7.22 6.19
C VAL A 51 -16.51 -6.96 4.79
N HIS A 52 -16.42 -5.68 4.44
CA HIS A 52 -15.90 -5.20 3.16
C HIS A 52 -14.78 -4.21 3.41
N TYR A 53 -13.83 -4.13 2.49
CA TYR A 53 -12.73 -3.16 2.60
C TYR A 53 -13.29 -1.73 2.65
N PRO A 54 -12.91 -0.92 3.67
CA PRO A 54 -13.50 0.40 3.88
C PRO A 54 -12.92 1.51 2.98
N GLY A 55 -11.93 1.19 2.17
CA GLY A 55 -11.27 2.04 1.20
C GLY A 55 -10.60 1.19 0.13
N ASP A 56 -9.99 1.82 -0.86
CA ASP A 56 -9.13 1.13 -1.82
C ASP A 56 -7.85 0.70 -1.10
N TYR A 57 -7.54 -0.59 -1.15
CA TYR A 57 -6.41 -1.17 -0.43
C TYR A 57 -5.37 -1.69 -1.41
N GLY A 58 -4.11 -1.49 -1.09
CA GLY A 58 -3.00 -1.96 -1.89
C GLY A 58 -1.67 -1.65 -1.21
N PHE A 59 -0.63 -1.45 -1.99
CA PHE A 59 0.72 -1.26 -1.48
C PHE A 59 1.44 -0.10 -2.17
N ILE A 60 2.52 0.37 -1.53
CA ILE A 60 3.43 1.38 -2.07
C ILE A 60 4.60 0.64 -2.74
N PRO A 61 4.85 0.83 -4.05
CA PRO A 61 5.99 0.23 -4.75
C PRO A 61 7.33 0.63 -4.14
N ARG A 62 8.36 -0.22 -4.33
CA ARG A 62 9.73 0.01 -3.82
C ARG A 62 9.78 0.34 -2.33
N THR A 63 8.87 -0.26 -1.56
CA THR A 63 8.94 -0.29 -0.09
C THR A 63 9.10 -1.72 0.39
N LEU A 64 9.63 -1.88 1.59
CA LEU A 64 9.74 -3.16 2.27
C LEU A 64 9.41 -2.95 3.74
N HIS A 65 8.31 -3.53 4.20
CA HIS A 65 7.91 -3.49 5.60
C HIS A 65 8.58 -4.61 6.41
N GLU A 66 8.38 -4.64 7.71
CA GLU A 66 9.10 -5.56 8.62
C GLU A 66 8.70 -7.02 8.44
N ASP A 67 7.48 -7.28 7.98
CA ASP A 67 6.96 -8.61 7.60
C ASP A 67 7.54 -9.16 6.29
N GLY A 68 8.35 -8.39 5.57
CA GLY A 68 8.97 -8.78 4.30
C GLY A 68 8.11 -8.53 3.06
N ASP A 69 7.02 -7.80 3.22
CA ASP A 69 6.11 -7.40 2.16
C ASP A 69 6.23 -5.89 1.82
N PRO A 70 5.73 -5.42 0.66
CA PRO A 70 5.62 -4.00 0.42
C PRO A 70 4.74 -3.35 1.49
N LEU A 71 5.01 -2.08 1.81
CA LEU A 71 4.22 -1.34 2.79
C LEU A 71 2.79 -1.13 2.29
N ASP A 72 1.84 -1.56 3.09
CA ASP A 72 0.42 -1.48 2.79
C ASP A 72 -0.14 -0.06 2.91
N VAL A 73 -1.12 0.26 2.06
CA VAL A 73 -1.83 1.53 2.09
C VAL A 73 -3.33 1.33 1.92
N LEU A 74 -4.12 1.97 2.77
CA LEU A 74 -5.57 2.13 2.63
C LEU A 74 -5.84 3.55 2.16
N VAL A 75 -6.40 3.69 0.97
CA VAL A 75 -6.73 4.98 0.36
C VAL A 75 -8.22 5.26 0.55
N LEU A 76 -8.53 6.35 1.24
CA LEU A 76 -9.92 6.79 1.43
C LEU A 76 -10.42 7.42 0.14
N VAL A 77 -11.17 6.67 -0.62
CA VAL A 77 -11.78 7.10 -1.88
C VAL A 77 -13.29 7.28 -1.73
N LYS A 78 -13.87 8.21 -2.47
CA LYS A 78 -15.32 8.34 -2.57
C LYS A 78 -15.88 7.38 -3.61
N GLU A 79 -15.19 7.23 -4.72
CA GLU A 79 -15.51 6.28 -5.79
C GLU A 79 -14.39 5.24 -5.86
N GLN A 80 -14.75 3.96 -5.78
CA GLN A 80 -13.78 2.87 -5.85
C GLN A 80 -13.07 2.85 -7.20
N THR A 81 -11.80 2.44 -7.19
CA THR A 81 -11.04 2.19 -8.42
C THR A 81 -11.09 0.71 -8.81
N PHE A 82 -10.04 0.18 -9.40
CA PHE A 82 -9.98 -1.21 -9.86
C PHE A 82 -8.59 -1.82 -9.56
N PRO A 83 -8.48 -3.15 -9.47
CA PRO A 83 -7.20 -3.82 -9.23
C PRO A 83 -6.16 -3.48 -10.29
N GLY A 84 -4.97 -3.04 -9.86
CA GLY A 84 -3.88 -2.57 -10.72
C GLY A 84 -3.90 -1.06 -11.02
N CYS A 85 -4.92 -0.32 -10.55
CA CYS A 85 -4.94 1.14 -10.66
C CYS A 85 -3.81 1.75 -9.82
N GLN A 86 -3.15 2.76 -10.36
CA GLN A 86 -2.17 3.58 -9.66
C GLN A 86 -2.82 4.88 -9.22
N ILE A 87 -2.60 5.27 -7.98
CA ILE A 87 -3.13 6.50 -7.39
C ILE A 87 -1.96 7.27 -6.77
N ASP A 88 -1.86 8.56 -7.04
CA ASP A 88 -1.00 9.46 -6.29
C ASP A 88 -1.69 9.79 -4.97
N VAL A 89 -1.06 9.44 -3.86
CA VAL A 89 -1.63 9.46 -2.52
C VAL A 89 -0.83 10.35 -1.60
N ARG A 90 -1.52 11.18 -0.83
CA ARG A 90 -0.95 11.86 0.34
C ARG A 90 -1.14 10.97 1.57
N PRO A 91 -0.08 10.49 2.23
CA PRO A 91 -0.18 9.88 3.55
C PRO A 91 -0.68 10.89 4.59
N ILE A 92 -1.72 10.52 5.33
CA ILE A 92 -2.32 11.39 6.36
C ILE A 92 -2.27 10.78 7.76
N GLY A 93 -1.87 9.51 7.86
CA GLY A 93 -1.71 8.80 9.11
C GLY A 93 -1.36 7.34 8.89
N VAL A 94 -1.26 6.60 9.98
CA VAL A 94 -0.96 5.16 9.97
C VAL A 94 -1.77 4.43 11.04
N LEU A 95 -2.38 3.31 10.68
CA LEU A 95 -2.92 2.36 11.62
C LEU A 95 -1.81 1.35 11.98
N LYS A 96 -1.37 1.38 13.23
CA LYS A 96 -0.39 0.42 13.75
C LYS A 96 -1.09 -0.81 14.27
N MET A 97 -0.68 -1.96 13.79
CA MET A 97 -1.26 -3.24 14.19
C MET A 97 -0.25 -4.38 14.15
N LEU A 98 -0.60 -5.47 14.82
CA LEU A 98 0.13 -6.73 14.75
C LEU A 98 -0.76 -7.79 14.09
N ASP A 99 -0.23 -8.48 13.10
CA ASP A 99 -0.83 -9.71 12.55
C ASP A 99 -0.02 -10.92 13.02
N LEU A 100 -0.63 -11.79 13.79
CA LEU A 100 0.03 -12.95 14.42
C LEU A 100 1.29 -12.58 15.25
N GLY A 101 1.35 -11.34 15.74
CA GLY A 101 2.45 -10.82 16.55
C GLY A 101 3.55 -10.10 15.77
N GLU A 102 3.48 -10.07 14.44
CA GLU A 102 4.40 -9.33 13.58
C GLU A 102 3.83 -7.95 13.24
N PRO A 103 4.64 -6.88 13.18
CA PRO A 103 4.20 -5.56 12.75
C PRO A 103 3.61 -5.59 11.33
N ASP A 104 2.41 -5.03 11.18
CA ASP A 104 1.66 -5.03 9.92
C ASP A 104 0.92 -3.68 9.75
N ASP A 105 1.71 -2.59 9.71
CA ASP A 105 1.21 -1.23 9.67
C ASP A 105 0.50 -0.90 8.35
N LYS A 106 -0.57 -0.09 8.42
CA LYS A 106 -1.33 0.35 7.25
C LYS A 106 -1.28 1.86 7.13
N ILE A 107 -0.62 2.37 6.10
CA ILE A 107 -0.69 3.80 5.79
C ILE A 107 -2.13 4.15 5.45
N LEU A 108 -2.65 5.20 6.07
CA LEU A 108 -3.90 5.82 5.67
C LEU A 108 -3.57 6.99 4.76
N GLY A 109 -4.17 7.02 3.58
CA GLY A 109 -3.93 8.07 2.62
C GLY A 109 -5.18 8.54 1.91
N VAL A 110 -5.05 9.68 1.23
CA VAL A 110 -6.11 10.26 0.40
C VAL A 110 -5.58 10.52 -1.01
N PRO A 111 -6.41 10.37 -2.06
CA PRO A 111 -5.98 10.69 -3.41
C PRO A 111 -5.60 12.17 -3.53
N LEU A 112 -4.46 12.46 -4.11
CA LEU A 112 -3.92 13.83 -4.23
C LEU A 112 -4.83 14.74 -5.08
N HIS A 113 -5.51 14.16 -6.06
CA HIS A 113 -6.31 14.89 -7.04
C HIS A 113 -7.84 14.75 -6.83
N ASP A 114 -8.27 14.22 -5.68
CA ASP A 114 -9.68 14.16 -5.33
C ASP A 114 -10.11 15.47 -4.65
N PRO A 115 -11.02 16.26 -5.26
CA PRO A 115 -11.48 17.54 -4.67
C PRO A 115 -12.21 17.36 -3.33
N PHE A 116 -12.74 16.18 -3.02
CA PHE A 116 -13.39 15.88 -1.75
C PHE A 116 -12.42 15.55 -0.63
N GLN A 117 -11.15 15.25 -0.98
CA GLN A 117 -10.11 14.83 -0.03
C GLN A 117 -8.93 15.81 0.01
N SER A 118 -8.90 16.82 -0.86
CA SER A 118 -7.77 17.73 -1.02
C SER A 118 -7.38 18.52 0.23
N GLU A 119 -8.32 18.72 1.14
CA GLU A 119 -8.12 19.45 2.40
C GLU A 119 -7.74 18.56 3.59
N HIS A 120 -7.59 17.24 3.40
CA HIS A 120 -7.18 16.31 4.45
C HIS A 120 -5.66 16.16 4.43
N PHE A 121 -5.01 16.57 5.51
CA PHE A 121 -3.55 16.54 5.67
C PHE A 121 -3.08 15.67 6.85
N ASP A 122 -4.00 15.36 7.78
CA ASP A 122 -3.73 14.54 8.95
C ASP A 122 -4.97 13.70 9.30
N ILE A 123 -4.81 12.66 10.10
CA ILE A 123 -5.94 11.85 10.59
C ILE A 123 -6.94 12.67 11.39
N ALA A 124 -6.51 13.80 11.95
CA ALA A 124 -7.39 14.73 12.67
C ALA A 124 -8.49 15.35 11.77
N ASP A 125 -8.26 15.38 10.45
CA ASP A 125 -9.21 15.86 9.45
C ASP A 125 -10.28 14.82 9.10
N ILE A 126 -10.05 13.55 9.50
CA ILE A 126 -10.95 12.43 9.22
C ILE A 126 -11.95 12.24 10.34
N SER A 127 -13.21 11.93 9.97
CA SER A 127 -14.23 11.68 10.98
C SER A 127 -13.83 10.52 11.89
N GLN A 128 -14.06 10.67 13.19
CA GLN A 128 -13.80 9.63 14.19
C GLN A 128 -14.55 8.32 13.89
N HIS A 129 -15.69 8.41 13.21
CA HIS A 129 -16.46 7.23 12.84
C HIS A 129 -15.74 6.44 11.75
N MET A 130 -15.21 7.09 10.73
CA MET A 130 -14.43 6.45 9.66
C MET A 130 -13.21 5.74 10.23
N LEU A 131 -12.47 6.37 11.13
CA LEU A 131 -11.32 5.71 11.78
C LEU A 131 -11.73 4.45 12.55
N LYS A 132 -12.87 4.50 13.26
CA LYS A 132 -13.43 3.33 13.95
C LYS A 132 -13.90 2.24 13.00
N GLU A 133 -14.44 2.57 11.83
CA GLU A 133 -14.80 1.58 10.80
C GLU A 133 -13.56 0.87 10.26
N VAL A 134 -12.49 1.62 9.98
CA VAL A 134 -11.20 1.05 9.54
C VAL A 134 -10.62 0.13 10.61
N GLU A 135 -10.57 0.58 11.88
CA GLU A 135 -10.11 -0.26 12.99
C GLU A 135 -10.95 -1.53 13.14
N HIS A 136 -12.28 -1.39 13.07
CA HIS A 136 -13.19 -2.52 13.21
C HIS A 136 -12.97 -3.53 12.09
N PHE A 137 -12.81 -3.07 10.85
CA PHE A 137 -12.51 -3.92 9.72
C PHE A 137 -11.24 -4.75 9.97
N PHE A 138 -10.11 -4.11 10.23
CA PHE A 138 -8.86 -4.83 10.43
C PHE A 138 -8.85 -5.71 11.69
N ARG A 139 -9.58 -5.33 12.73
CA ARG A 139 -9.71 -6.15 13.94
C ARG A 139 -10.46 -7.45 13.69
N THR A 140 -11.44 -7.46 12.77
CA THR A 140 -12.43 -8.55 12.65
C THR A 140 -12.36 -9.34 11.33
N TYR A 141 -11.68 -8.83 10.29
CA TYR A 141 -11.73 -9.44 8.97
C TYR A 141 -11.15 -10.87 8.89
N LYS A 142 -10.28 -11.24 9.86
CA LYS A 142 -9.67 -12.57 9.99
C LYS A 142 -10.28 -13.45 11.10
N ASP A 143 -11.29 -12.96 11.86
CA ASP A 143 -11.85 -13.69 12.99
C ASP A 143 -12.39 -15.07 12.62
N LEU A 144 -13.12 -15.17 11.51
CA LEU A 144 -13.65 -16.46 11.02
C LEU A 144 -12.58 -17.37 10.40
N GLU A 145 -11.36 -16.86 10.20
CA GLU A 145 -10.18 -17.64 9.84
C GLU A 145 -9.44 -18.17 11.08
N GLY A 146 -9.90 -17.82 12.28
CA GLY A 146 -9.27 -18.17 13.55
C GLY A 146 -7.95 -17.42 13.80
N LYS A 147 -7.69 -16.33 13.10
CA LYS A 147 -6.51 -15.49 13.23
C LYS A 147 -6.83 -14.23 14.01
N ARG A 148 -5.91 -13.82 14.88
CA ARG A 148 -6.05 -12.58 15.67
C ARG A 148 -5.19 -11.48 15.10
N VAL A 149 -5.79 -10.30 15.02
CA VAL A 149 -5.13 -9.03 14.74
C VAL A 149 -5.23 -8.18 16.00
N GLU A 150 -4.13 -7.55 16.38
CA GLU A 150 -4.10 -6.60 17.50
C GLU A 150 -3.91 -5.18 16.96
N ILE A 151 -4.87 -4.30 17.24
CA ILE A 151 -4.76 -2.88 16.89
C ILE A 151 -4.03 -2.16 18.03
N ILE A 152 -2.89 -1.55 17.70
CA ILE A 152 -2.10 -0.74 18.64
C ILE A 152 -2.67 0.66 18.72
N GLY A 153 -3.01 1.27 17.58
CA GLY A 153 -3.59 2.61 17.52
C GLY A 153 -3.21 3.37 16.25
N TRP A 154 -3.57 4.64 16.22
CA TRP A 154 -3.29 5.54 15.13
C TRP A 154 -2.05 6.39 15.37
N GLY A 155 -1.18 6.49 14.37
CA GLY A 155 -0.15 7.50 14.24
C GLY A 155 -0.60 8.59 13.27
N LYS A 156 -0.06 9.80 13.43
CA LYS A 156 -0.33 10.97 12.60
C LYS A 156 0.43 10.94 11.27
N SER A 157 0.25 11.97 10.46
CA SER A 157 0.90 12.11 9.15
C SER A 157 2.43 12.13 9.22
N ASP A 158 3.03 12.69 10.27
CA ASP A 158 4.47 12.67 10.50
C ASP A 158 5.01 11.26 10.77
N GLU A 159 4.29 10.46 11.56
CA GLU A 159 4.65 9.06 11.81
C GLU A 159 4.46 8.19 10.55
N ALA A 160 3.38 8.41 9.79
CA ALA A 160 3.18 7.76 8.50
C ALA A 160 4.34 8.07 7.53
N SER A 161 4.75 9.33 7.45
CA SER A 161 5.88 9.77 6.63
C SER A 161 7.19 9.08 7.02
N GLN A 162 7.44 8.94 8.33
CA GLN A 162 8.62 8.26 8.84
C GLN A 162 8.63 6.77 8.43
N ILE A 163 7.51 6.06 8.61
CA ILE A 163 7.37 4.65 8.23
C ILE A 163 7.56 4.45 6.72
N VAL A 164 7.02 5.35 5.90
CA VAL A 164 7.25 5.31 4.44
C VAL A 164 8.74 5.44 4.11
N LEU A 165 9.44 6.41 4.70
CA LEU A 165 10.88 6.60 4.47
C LEU A 165 11.71 5.40 4.92
N GLU A 166 11.42 4.84 6.09
CA GLU A 166 12.09 3.64 6.61
C GLU A 166 11.86 2.43 5.69
N SER A 167 10.63 2.25 5.19
CA SER A 167 10.29 1.15 4.29
C SER A 167 10.96 1.30 2.90
N VAL A 168 11.10 2.53 2.38
CA VAL A 168 11.90 2.79 1.18
C VAL A 168 13.37 2.48 1.42
N ALA A 169 13.96 2.96 2.51
CA ALA A 169 15.37 2.69 2.84
C ALA A 169 15.64 1.19 3.03
N ARG A 170 14.71 0.46 3.64
CA ARG A 170 14.79 -0.99 3.82
C ARG A 170 14.73 -1.70 2.46
N TYR A 171 13.85 -1.27 1.57
CA TYR A 171 13.77 -1.79 0.21
C TYR A 171 15.07 -1.53 -0.58
N GLU A 172 15.59 -0.32 -0.54
CA GLU A 172 16.86 0.03 -1.21
C GLU A 172 18.03 -0.82 -0.69
N SER A 173 18.10 -1.04 0.61
CA SER A 173 19.10 -1.91 1.21
C SER A 173 19.00 -3.37 0.74
N ALA A 174 17.76 -3.88 0.58
CA ALA A 174 17.53 -5.28 0.20
C ALA A 174 17.65 -5.52 -1.31
N TYR A 175 17.18 -4.57 -2.13
CA TYR A 175 16.99 -4.77 -3.58
C TYR A 175 17.71 -3.74 -4.45
N GLY A 176 18.14 -2.58 -3.92
CA GLY A 176 18.63 -1.42 -4.68
C GLY A 176 19.69 -1.77 -5.71
N THR A 177 20.75 -2.45 -5.31
CA THR A 177 21.86 -2.83 -6.21
C THR A 177 21.43 -3.78 -7.32
N LYS A 178 20.51 -4.71 -7.02
CA LYS A 178 20.01 -5.69 -8.01
C LYS A 178 19.10 -5.01 -9.04
N HIS A 179 18.27 -4.07 -8.60
CA HIS A 179 17.36 -3.35 -9.48
C HIS A 179 18.10 -2.39 -10.41
N GLU A 180 19.05 -1.61 -9.89
CA GLU A 180 19.89 -0.72 -10.70
C GLU A 180 20.69 -1.45 -11.76
N LEU A 181 21.22 -2.65 -11.44
CA LEU A 181 21.95 -3.48 -12.39
C LEU A 181 21.05 -4.00 -13.51
N LYS A 182 19.79 -4.32 -13.20
CA LYS A 182 18.79 -4.76 -14.19
C LYS A 182 18.41 -3.60 -15.11
N GLU A 183 18.08 -2.44 -14.56
CA GLU A 183 17.77 -1.22 -15.35
C GLU A 183 18.93 -0.80 -16.26
N ARG A 184 20.18 -0.85 -15.77
CA ARG A 184 21.38 -0.55 -16.56
C ARG A 184 21.54 -1.54 -17.72
N LYS A 185 21.26 -2.83 -17.51
CA LYS A 185 21.33 -3.85 -18.57
C LYS A 185 20.24 -3.65 -19.62
N GLU A 186 19.02 -3.33 -19.20
CA GLU A 186 17.89 -3.09 -20.11
C GLU A 186 18.10 -1.81 -20.93
N ARG A 187 18.53 -0.70 -20.32
CA ARG A 187 18.88 0.55 -21.03
C ARG A 187 20.00 0.31 -22.05
N ARG A 188 21.04 -0.48 -21.74
CA ARG A 188 22.10 -0.81 -22.69
C ARG A 188 21.59 -1.61 -23.87
N LYS A 189 20.69 -2.57 -23.64
CA LYS A 189 20.08 -3.38 -24.69
C LYS A 189 19.23 -2.52 -25.63
N THR A 190 18.38 -1.63 -25.06
CA THR A 190 17.55 -0.71 -25.86
C THR A 190 18.40 0.20 -26.74
N ILE A 191 19.52 0.73 -26.22
CA ILE A 191 20.44 1.59 -26.99
C ILE A 191 21.09 0.82 -28.14
N GLN A 192 21.46 -0.45 -27.93
CA GLN A 192 22.03 -1.31 -28.99
C GLN A 192 21.02 -1.67 -30.07
N ASP A 193 19.77 -1.96 -29.68
CA ASP A 193 18.70 -2.32 -30.60
C ASP A 193 18.19 -1.12 -31.43
N THR A 194 18.39 0.13 -30.94
CA THR A 194 18.06 1.36 -31.70
C THR A 194 19.18 1.89 -32.57
N ALA A 195 20.40 1.35 -32.42
CA ALA A 195 21.59 1.74 -33.20
C ALA A 195 21.90 0.77 -34.37
N SER A 196 21.07 -0.25 -34.55
CA SER A 196 21.12 -1.24 -35.64
C SER A 196 19.98 -1.02 -36.62
#